data_3a8b7c46de1a4bf29c4bb1e48df1b2bd
#
_entry.id   3a8b7c46de1a4bf29c4bb1e48df1b2bd
#
_cell.length_a   1.000
_cell.length_b   1.000
_cell.length_c   1.000
_cell.angle_alpha   90.00
_cell.angle_beta   90.00
_cell.angle_gamma   90.00
#
_symmetry.space_group_name_H-M   'P 1'
#
loop_
_entity.id
_entity.type
_entity.pdbx_description
1 polymer ?
#
loop_
_entity_poly.entity_id
_entity_poly.type
_entity_poly.pdbx_seq_one_letter_code
_entity_poly.pdbx_strand_id
1 'polypeptide(L)'
;MAVRGLLWLALLFVLAALLATVGRFDTGQVLIVYPPYRIDVSLNFFVVAIVAIFVALYALTRIVRNVWMMPQRVAAYRARSRTAKAHAALREAIGNLYAGRFSRAEKAAREALSNDANKGAANLIAAGAAHRMREYTRRDEWLAAIDAPDWQDARLMASADMRADGRDADGALAALTEMQSQGARRIHAQQIALRAHQQAKNWGEVLKLVKTLEKREAIHPAVAVRLRQQAAEHLLRDRRHDAEALLALWQSLSATERQSPRLADLAAELLIALNRHDEGRKIIEDALQHNWDARLLRRYPDAVAGDALPLIQKAEAWHKTRPDDADLLFTLGRLCLKQQLWGKAQSFLEGALRLSNDNEALTIRTHRALARLFEELGDTNRANEHYRASALAMNVV
;
A
#
# COMPACT_ATOMS: atom_id res chain seq x y z
N MET A 1 51.93 7.47 22.67
CA MET A 1 52.34 8.14 23.96
C MET A 1 53.66 7.66 24.50
N ALA A 2 54.05 6.42 24.35
CA ALA A 2 55.34 5.85 24.83
C ALA A 2 56.59 6.54 24.26
N VAL A 3 56.61 6.85 22.95
CA VAL A 3 57.79 7.47 22.30
C VAL A 3 58.12 8.86 22.81
N ARG A 4 57.14 9.67 23.18
CA ARG A 4 57.34 10.99 23.79
C ARG A 4 57.92 10.89 25.22
N GLY A 5 57.53 9.85 25.97
CA GLY A 5 58.08 9.59 27.28
C GLY A 5 59.57 9.16 27.22
N LEU A 6 59.91 8.34 26.25
CA LEU A 6 61.31 7.88 26.02
C LEU A 6 62.18 9.02 25.55
N LEU A 7 61.73 9.93 24.71
CA LEU A 7 62.47 11.13 24.30
C LEU A 7 62.72 12.08 25.48
N TRP A 8 61.77 12.24 26.39
CA TRP A 8 61.96 13.05 27.59
C TRP A 8 62.96 12.40 28.58
N LEU A 9 62.93 11.07 28.72
CA LEU A 9 63.91 10.33 29.53
C LEU A 9 65.29 10.42 28.93
N ALA A 10 65.48 10.29 27.63
CA ALA A 10 66.75 10.46 26.94
C ALA A 10 67.28 11.90 27.06
N LEU A 11 66.42 12.93 26.95
CA LEU A 11 66.76 14.32 27.12
C LEU A 11 67.22 14.59 28.55
N LEU A 12 66.53 14.04 29.55
CA LEU A 12 66.95 14.14 30.99
C LEU A 12 68.32 13.46 31.26
N PHE A 13 68.52 12.29 30.60
CA PHE A 13 69.78 11.57 30.73
C PHE A 13 70.95 12.35 30.09
N VAL A 14 70.73 12.94 28.91
CA VAL A 14 71.74 13.80 28.24
C VAL A 14 72.03 15.06 29.08
N LEU A 15 70.98 15.69 29.65
CA LEU A 15 71.12 16.85 30.50
C LEU A 15 71.88 16.53 31.81
N ALA A 16 71.61 15.38 32.43
CA ALA A 16 72.34 14.91 33.62
C ALA A 16 73.81 14.58 33.32
N ALA A 17 74.10 13.97 32.16
CA ALA A 17 75.46 13.69 31.70
C ALA A 17 76.24 14.99 31.42
N LEU A 18 75.59 15.99 30.82
CA LEU A 18 76.17 17.32 30.58
C LEU A 18 76.46 18.06 31.88
N LEU A 19 75.53 18.03 32.82
CA LEU A 19 75.75 18.59 34.18
C LEU A 19 76.85 17.89 34.93
N ALA A 20 77.00 16.57 34.82
CA ALA A 20 78.05 15.81 35.44
C ALA A 20 79.46 16.09 34.85
N THR A 21 79.56 16.38 33.55
CA THR A 21 80.79 16.74 32.86
C THR A 21 81.20 18.19 33.13
N VAL A 22 80.26 19.13 33.14
CA VAL A 22 80.52 20.55 33.53
C VAL A 22 80.91 20.67 35.00
N GLY A 23 80.31 19.85 35.86
CA GLY A 23 80.58 19.83 37.31
C GLY A 23 81.95 19.39 37.73
N ARG A 24 82.76 18.86 36.81
CA ARG A 24 84.14 18.47 37.08
C ARG A 24 85.16 19.67 37.15
N PHE A 25 84.76 20.84 36.68
CA PHE A 25 85.59 21.99 36.50
C PHE A 25 85.26 23.20 37.42
N ASP A 26 84.21 23.10 38.23
CA ASP A 26 83.75 24.23 39.03
C ASP A 26 83.80 23.92 40.56
N THR A 27 84.56 24.74 41.30
CA THR A 27 84.67 24.70 42.78
C THR A 27 83.64 25.67 43.44
N GLY A 28 82.63 26.10 42.76
CA GLY A 28 81.63 27.04 43.28
C GLY A 28 80.82 26.43 44.45
N GLN A 29 80.70 27.18 45.55
CA GLN A 29 79.85 26.84 46.69
C GLN A 29 78.72 27.84 46.84
N VAL A 30 77.44 27.33 47.02
CA VAL A 30 76.31 28.16 47.34
C VAL A 30 76.07 28.15 48.83
N LEU A 31 76.21 29.32 49.46
CA LEU A 31 75.99 29.48 50.89
C LEU A 31 74.53 29.93 51.11
N ILE A 32 73.72 29.06 51.73
CA ILE A 32 72.34 29.37 52.11
C ILE A 32 72.34 29.74 53.59
N VAL A 33 72.15 31.03 53.88
CA VAL A 33 72.12 31.53 55.27
C VAL A 33 70.66 31.73 55.68
N TYR A 34 70.22 30.91 56.63
CA TYR A 34 68.95 31.10 57.32
C TYR A 34 69.25 31.09 58.84
N PRO A 35 69.34 32.24 59.54
CA PRO A 35 69.73 32.27 60.93
C PRO A 35 68.83 31.36 61.78
N PRO A 36 69.43 30.49 62.64
CA PRO A 36 70.84 30.35 63.01
C PRO A 36 71.70 29.36 62.17
N TYR A 37 71.12 28.81 61.08
CA TYR A 37 71.73 27.74 60.27
C TYR A 37 72.50 28.30 59.06
N ARG A 38 73.63 27.74 58.77
CA ARG A 38 74.42 27.93 57.55
C ARG A 38 74.52 26.58 56.85
N ILE A 39 74.12 26.49 55.61
CA ILE A 39 74.19 25.27 54.82
C ILE A 39 75.10 25.54 53.62
N ASP A 40 76.24 24.90 53.56
CA ASP A 40 77.15 24.95 52.42
C ASP A 40 76.79 23.81 51.45
N VAL A 41 76.41 24.16 50.25
CA VAL A 41 75.98 23.20 49.21
C VAL A 41 76.84 23.44 47.98
N SER A 42 77.32 22.38 47.33
CA SER A 42 77.94 22.53 46.02
C SER A 42 77.00 23.12 44.97
N LEU A 43 77.49 24.04 44.12
CA LEU A 43 76.71 24.68 43.06
C LEU A 43 76.01 23.63 42.21
N ASN A 44 76.65 22.53 41.89
CA ASN A 44 76.08 21.42 41.08
C ASN A 44 74.91 20.77 41.79
N PHE A 45 75.01 20.50 43.12
CA PHE A 45 73.89 19.92 43.86
C PHE A 45 72.69 20.88 43.90
N PHE A 46 72.96 22.20 44.08
CA PHE A 46 71.93 23.23 44.09
C PHE A 46 71.17 23.30 42.75
N VAL A 47 71.88 23.27 41.59
CA VAL A 47 71.28 23.27 40.26
C VAL A 47 70.47 22.01 40.04
N VAL A 48 70.96 20.82 40.37
CA VAL A 48 70.24 19.55 40.26
C VAL A 48 69.01 19.56 41.16
N ALA A 49 69.03 20.07 42.36
CA ALA A 49 67.94 20.17 43.27
C ALA A 49 66.81 21.09 42.70
N ILE A 50 67.18 22.26 42.15
CA ILE A 50 66.20 23.16 41.49
C ILE A 50 65.57 22.49 40.31
N VAL A 51 66.35 21.84 39.45
CA VAL A 51 65.80 21.10 38.29
C VAL A 51 64.86 19.98 38.74
N ALA A 52 65.21 19.22 39.76
CA ALA A 52 64.39 18.17 40.34
C ALA A 52 63.06 18.71 40.91
N ILE A 53 63.14 19.85 41.64
CA ILE A 53 61.96 20.53 42.16
C ILE A 53 61.05 20.99 41.01
N PHE A 54 61.61 21.58 39.95
CA PHE A 54 60.83 22.01 38.74
C PHE A 54 60.18 20.86 38.06
N VAL A 55 60.88 19.74 37.88
CA VAL A 55 60.28 18.49 37.24
C VAL A 55 59.20 17.92 38.14
N ALA A 56 59.41 17.88 39.47
CA ALA A 56 58.42 17.41 40.42
C ALA A 56 57.15 18.29 40.38
N LEU A 57 57.32 19.63 40.37
CA LEU A 57 56.21 20.58 40.29
C LEU A 57 55.43 20.43 38.94
N TYR A 58 56.18 20.27 37.87
CA TYR A 58 55.57 19.98 36.54
C TYR A 58 54.79 18.65 36.51
N ALA A 59 55.39 17.60 37.09
CA ALA A 59 54.68 16.31 37.17
C ALA A 59 53.44 16.41 38.06
N LEU A 60 53.55 17.12 39.20
CA LEU A 60 52.37 17.34 40.07
C LEU A 60 51.28 18.12 39.39
N THR A 61 51.59 19.24 38.72
CA THR A 61 50.56 20.02 37.95
C THR A 61 49.92 19.21 36.82
N ARG A 62 50.74 18.37 36.19
CA ARG A 62 50.23 17.46 35.13
C ARG A 62 49.34 16.39 35.71
N ILE A 63 49.60 15.79 36.82
CA ILE A 63 48.80 14.82 37.55
C ILE A 63 47.45 15.45 37.95
N VAL A 64 47.51 16.60 38.64
CA VAL A 64 46.33 17.33 39.10
C VAL A 64 45.42 17.67 37.92
N ARG A 65 45.97 18.20 36.82
CA ARG A 65 45.21 18.49 35.61
C ARG A 65 44.58 17.24 34.99
N ASN A 66 45.30 16.14 34.94
CA ASN A 66 44.76 14.87 34.40
C ASN A 66 43.61 14.32 35.27
N VAL A 67 43.76 14.38 36.60
CA VAL A 67 42.71 13.96 37.55
C VAL A 67 41.49 14.86 37.43
N TRP A 68 41.66 16.17 37.34
CA TRP A 68 40.55 17.11 37.16
C TRP A 68 39.80 16.93 35.81
N MET A 69 40.52 16.56 34.75
CA MET A 69 39.89 16.32 33.43
C MET A 69 39.29 14.90 33.29
N MET A 70 39.59 13.99 34.23
CA MET A 70 39.12 12.60 34.17
C MET A 70 37.60 12.48 34.18
N PRO A 71 36.82 13.22 35.01
CA PRO A 71 35.37 13.16 35.01
C PRO A 71 34.76 13.53 33.64
N GLN A 72 35.27 14.58 33.00
CA GLN A 72 34.82 15.04 31.70
C GLN A 72 35.09 14.00 30.59
N ARG A 73 36.25 13.36 30.60
CA ARG A 73 36.61 12.29 29.65
C ARG A 73 35.73 11.05 29.83
N VAL A 74 35.47 10.68 31.10
CA VAL A 74 34.58 9.54 31.42
C VAL A 74 33.15 9.87 31.02
N ALA A 75 32.68 11.08 31.28
CA ALA A 75 31.36 11.52 30.84
C ALA A 75 31.23 11.51 29.31
N ALA A 76 32.20 12.05 28.59
CA ALA A 76 32.23 12.01 27.11
C ALA A 76 32.30 10.58 26.55
N TYR A 77 33.10 9.70 27.18
CA TYR A 77 33.16 8.28 26.79
C TYR A 77 31.83 7.59 27.04
N ARG A 78 31.20 7.78 28.21
CA ARG A 78 29.87 7.22 28.52
C ARG A 78 28.80 7.73 27.56
N ALA A 79 28.79 9.03 27.23
CA ALA A 79 27.88 9.61 26.26
C ALA A 79 28.06 8.97 24.88
N ARG A 80 29.28 8.88 24.36
CA ARG A 80 29.60 8.21 23.09
C ARG A 80 29.18 6.73 23.08
N SER A 81 29.47 6.02 24.21
CA SER A 81 29.09 4.61 24.35
C SER A 81 27.55 4.43 24.35
N ARG A 82 26.79 5.32 25.03
CA ARG A 82 25.34 5.31 25.03
C ARG A 82 24.79 5.55 23.62
N THR A 83 25.28 6.57 22.91
CA THR A 83 24.89 6.85 21.52
C THR A 83 25.18 5.67 20.58
N ALA A 84 26.38 5.08 20.70
CA ALA A 84 26.74 3.92 19.87
C ALA A 84 25.86 2.70 20.16
N LYS A 85 25.53 2.44 21.44
CA LYS A 85 24.58 1.37 21.82
C LYS A 85 23.17 1.65 21.29
N ALA A 86 22.68 2.88 21.41
CA ALA A 86 21.36 3.26 20.88
C ALA A 86 21.27 3.09 19.36
N HIS A 87 22.30 3.47 18.62
CA HIS A 87 22.33 3.23 17.16
C HIS A 87 22.47 1.74 16.82
N ALA A 88 23.18 0.95 17.62
CA ALA A 88 23.23 -0.50 17.44
C ALA A 88 21.86 -1.14 17.67
N ALA A 89 21.17 -0.73 18.75
CA ALA A 89 19.81 -1.19 19.04
C ALA A 89 18.81 -0.82 17.94
N LEU A 90 18.93 0.39 17.35
CA LEU A 90 18.08 0.78 16.21
C LEU A 90 18.30 -0.12 15.00
N ARG A 91 19.57 -0.43 14.65
CA ARG A 91 19.88 -1.38 13.56
C ARG A 91 19.34 -2.78 13.85
N GLU A 92 19.45 -3.23 15.08
CA GLU A 92 18.90 -4.51 15.53
C GLU A 92 17.37 -4.53 15.44
N ALA A 93 16.71 -3.43 15.84
CA ALA A 93 15.25 -3.29 15.73
C ALA A 93 14.77 -3.41 14.28
N ILE A 94 15.45 -2.73 13.34
CA ILE A 94 15.17 -2.85 11.90
C ILE A 94 15.36 -4.29 11.43
N GLY A 95 16.51 -4.91 11.76
CA GLY A 95 16.80 -6.28 11.36
C GLY A 95 15.78 -7.29 11.89
N ASN A 96 15.37 -7.16 13.16
CA ASN A 96 14.34 -8.03 13.75
C ASN A 96 12.95 -7.79 13.16
N LEU A 97 12.58 -6.55 12.79
CA LEU A 97 11.31 -6.23 12.14
C LEU A 97 11.18 -6.96 10.79
N TYR A 98 12.21 -6.85 9.94
CA TYR A 98 12.23 -7.52 8.63
C TYR A 98 12.42 -9.03 8.72
N ALA A 99 13.04 -9.54 9.79
CA ALA A 99 13.12 -10.97 10.07
C ALA A 99 11.84 -11.56 10.68
N GLY A 100 10.77 -10.75 10.86
CA GLY A 100 9.50 -11.20 11.45
C GLY A 100 9.55 -11.43 12.97
N ARG A 101 10.62 -10.99 13.65
CA ARG A 101 10.80 -11.14 15.11
C ARG A 101 10.27 -9.91 15.85
N PHE A 102 8.95 -9.69 15.77
CA PHE A 102 8.32 -8.43 16.15
C PHE A 102 8.51 -8.05 17.62
N SER A 103 8.40 -8.98 18.57
CA SER A 103 8.65 -8.69 19.99
C SER A 103 10.08 -8.26 20.26
N ARG A 104 11.06 -8.85 19.55
CA ARG A 104 12.48 -8.43 19.67
C ARG A 104 12.71 -7.08 19.02
N ALA A 105 12.04 -6.81 17.89
CA ALA A 105 12.11 -5.53 17.21
C ALA A 105 11.59 -4.40 18.11
N GLU A 106 10.44 -4.58 18.75
CA GLU A 106 9.87 -3.60 19.70
C GLU A 106 10.78 -3.38 20.90
N LYS A 107 11.36 -4.46 21.48
CA LYS A 107 12.30 -4.34 22.60
C LYS A 107 13.57 -3.55 22.20
N ALA A 108 14.18 -3.89 21.07
CA ALA A 108 15.38 -3.20 20.57
C ALA A 108 15.07 -1.73 20.22
N ALA A 109 13.89 -1.44 19.65
CA ALA A 109 13.43 -0.08 19.39
C ALA A 109 13.30 0.73 20.68
N ARG A 110 12.78 0.15 21.76
CA ARG A 110 12.71 0.79 23.08
C ARG A 110 14.10 1.12 23.65
N GLU A 111 15.07 0.25 23.47
CA GLU A 111 16.47 0.51 23.87
C GLU A 111 17.09 1.65 23.03
N ALA A 112 16.74 1.77 21.75
CA ALA A 112 17.19 2.83 20.86
C ALA A 112 16.71 4.23 21.26
N LEU A 113 15.62 4.36 22.03
CA LEU A 113 15.09 5.63 22.55
C LEU A 113 16.03 6.33 23.53
N SER A 114 17.07 5.64 24.00
CA SER A 114 18.10 6.25 24.88
C SER A 114 18.91 7.37 24.20
N ASN A 115 18.73 7.56 22.88
CA ASN A 115 19.26 8.66 22.10
C ASN A 115 18.13 9.41 21.39
N ASP A 116 18.00 10.71 21.64
CA ASP A 116 16.94 11.55 21.07
C ASP A 116 16.91 11.54 19.55
N ALA A 117 18.06 11.46 18.88
CA ALA A 117 18.16 11.39 17.44
C ALA A 117 17.47 10.15 16.84
N ASN A 118 17.27 9.10 17.62
CA ASN A 118 16.63 7.87 17.18
C ASN A 118 15.12 7.84 17.44
N LYS A 119 14.57 8.77 18.24
CA LYS A 119 13.19 8.70 18.77
C LYS A 119 12.16 8.48 17.66
N GLY A 120 12.19 9.29 16.61
CA GLY A 120 11.23 9.16 15.51
C GLY A 120 11.26 7.79 14.82
N ALA A 121 12.47 7.35 14.44
CA ALA A 121 12.65 6.07 13.76
C ALA A 121 12.33 4.88 14.68
N ALA A 122 12.76 4.94 15.95
CA ALA A 122 12.51 3.87 16.91
C ALA A 122 11.02 3.69 17.20
N ASN A 123 10.28 4.80 17.38
CA ASN A 123 8.83 4.76 17.60
C ASN A 123 8.08 4.22 16.36
N LEU A 124 8.49 4.58 15.14
CA LEU A 124 7.91 4.00 13.92
C LEU A 124 8.14 2.50 13.81
N ILE A 125 9.33 2.02 14.12
CA ILE A 125 9.66 0.60 14.10
C ILE A 125 8.87 -0.15 15.18
N ALA A 126 8.76 0.40 16.38
CA ALA A 126 7.98 -0.17 17.47
C ALA A 126 6.49 -0.23 17.12
N ALA A 127 5.94 0.84 16.51
CA ALA A 127 4.57 0.86 16.03
C ALA A 127 4.33 -0.21 14.96
N GLY A 128 5.25 -0.33 13.99
CA GLY A 128 5.18 -1.37 12.97
C GLY A 128 5.23 -2.78 13.56
N ALA A 129 6.09 -3.02 14.55
CA ALA A 129 6.19 -4.29 15.24
C ALA A 129 4.89 -4.62 16.03
N ALA A 130 4.34 -3.65 16.78
CA ALA A 130 3.09 -3.78 17.51
C ALA A 130 1.91 -4.06 16.55
N HIS A 131 1.84 -3.38 15.41
CA HIS A 131 0.84 -3.62 14.38
C HIS A 131 0.87 -5.05 13.85
N ARG A 132 2.07 -5.58 13.53
CA ARG A 132 2.24 -6.96 13.05
C ARG A 132 1.87 -8.01 14.11
N MET A 133 1.96 -7.67 15.39
CA MET A 133 1.47 -8.48 16.51
C MET A 133 -0.04 -8.31 16.79
N ARG A 134 -0.73 -7.44 16.02
CA ARG A 134 -2.14 -7.04 16.21
C ARG A 134 -2.42 -6.32 17.53
N GLU A 135 -1.40 -5.72 18.12
CA GLU A 135 -1.49 -4.94 19.35
C GLU A 135 -1.75 -3.46 18.99
N TYR A 136 -2.98 -3.19 18.57
CA TYR A 136 -3.36 -1.89 17.97
C TYR A 136 -3.28 -0.73 18.98
N THR A 137 -3.57 -0.96 20.25
CA THR A 137 -3.44 0.06 21.30
C THR A 137 -1.98 0.49 21.45
N ARG A 138 -1.06 -0.47 21.56
CA ARG A 138 0.38 -0.17 21.66
C ARG A 138 0.93 0.49 20.39
N ARG A 139 0.44 0.09 19.21
CA ARG A 139 0.76 0.77 17.95
C ARG A 139 0.43 2.26 18.03
N ASP A 140 -0.79 2.58 18.49
CA ASP A 140 -1.26 3.96 18.55
C ASP A 140 -0.51 4.77 19.63
N GLU A 141 -0.13 4.16 20.74
CA GLU A 141 0.76 4.75 21.76
C GLU A 141 2.13 5.10 21.17
N TRP A 142 2.76 4.18 20.42
CA TRP A 142 4.04 4.42 19.76
C TRP A 142 3.96 5.52 18.71
N LEU A 143 2.88 5.57 17.91
CA LEU A 143 2.67 6.63 16.93
C LEU A 143 2.43 7.99 17.60
N ALA A 144 1.67 8.03 18.70
CA ALA A 144 1.43 9.25 19.46
C ALA A 144 2.70 9.82 20.13
N ALA A 145 3.67 8.96 20.43
CA ALA A 145 4.95 9.39 21.00
C ALA A 145 5.89 10.09 19.98
N ILE A 146 5.47 10.20 18.71
CA ILE A 146 6.22 10.93 17.67
C ILE A 146 5.71 12.36 17.63
N ASP A 147 6.41 13.27 18.30
CA ASP A 147 6.07 14.71 18.41
C ASP A 147 6.93 15.62 17.53
N ALA A 148 8.08 15.11 17.04
CA ALA A 148 9.02 15.88 16.25
C ALA A 148 8.44 16.27 14.87
N PRO A 149 8.46 17.57 14.47
CA PRO A 149 7.88 18.04 13.21
C PRO A 149 8.42 17.32 11.97
N ASP A 150 9.72 17.01 11.95
CA ASP A 150 10.38 16.32 10.84
C ASP A 150 9.85 14.89 10.59
N TRP A 151 9.21 14.29 11.60
CA TRP A 151 8.66 12.95 11.56
C TRP A 151 7.15 12.89 11.40
N GLN A 152 6.47 14.05 11.37
CA GLN A 152 5.01 14.13 11.31
C GLN A 152 4.44 13.47 10.06
N ASP A 153 5.03 13.75 8.89
CA ASP A 153 4.65 13.13 7.62
C ASP A 153 4.81 11.60 7.64
N ALA A 154 5.93 11.13 8.20
CA ALA A 154 6.20 9.70 8.31
C ALA A 154 5.24 9.02 9.30
N ARG A 155 4.91 9.69 10.40
CA ARG A 155 3.91 9.24 11.38
C ARG A 155 2.53 9.07 10.75
N LEU A 156 2.04 10.10 10.03
CA LEU A 156 0.73 10.08 9.40
C LEU A 156 0.66 9.02 8.29
N MET A 157 1.71 8.90 7.47
CA MET A 157 1.78 7.90 6.41
C MET A 157 1.78 6.48 6.99
N ALA A 158 2.59 6.22 8.02
CA ALA A 158 2.65 4.94 8.70
C ALA A 158 1.31 4.60 9.40
N SER A 159 0.69 5.60 10.07
CA SER A 159 -0.63 5.45 10.67
C SER A 159 -1.68 5.05 9.63
N ALA A 160 -1.72 5.75 8.49
CA ALA A 160 -2.67 5.46 7.42
C ALA A 160 -2.47 4.05 6.83
N ASP A 161 -1.21 3.66 6.55
CA ASP A 161 -0.90 2.34 5.97
C ASP A 161 -1.25 1.21 6.95
N MET A 162 -0.84 1.32 8.21
CA MET A 162 -1.13 0.32 9.25
C MET A 162 -2.64 0.20 9.53
N ARG A 163 -3.39 1.32 9.52
CA ARG A 163 -4.84 1.30 9.71
C ARG A 163 -5.56 0.67 8.51
N ALA A 164 -5.15 1.00 7.29
CA ALA A 164 -5.66 0.37 6.08
C ALA A 164 -5.38 -1.14 6.04
N ASP A 165 -4.18 -1.58 6.50
CA ASP A 165 -3.85 -3.01 6.61
C ASP A 165 -4.72 -3.70 7.68
N GLY A 166 -5.00 -3.03 8.78
CA GLY A 166 -5.90 -3.47 9.85
C GLY A 166 -7.40 -3.38 9.53
N ARG A 167 -7.77 -2.98 8.30
CA ARG A 167 -9.16 -2.74 7.85
C ARG A 167 -9.89 -1.61 8.59
N ASP A 168 -9.17 -0.71 9.22
CA ASP A 168 -9.70 0.54 9.76
C ASP A 168 -9.65 1.62 8.67
N ALA A 169 -10.63 1.56 7.76
CA ALA A 169 -10.69 2.46 6.62
C ALA A 169 -10.88 3.92 7.04
N ASP A 170 -11.74 4.17 8.02
CA ASP A 170 -12.05 5.53 8.48
C ASP A 170 -10.85 6.18 9.15
N GLY A 171 -10.15 5.45 10.02
CA GLY A 171 -8.92 5.92 10.64
C GLY A 171 -7.80 6.15 9.64
N ALA A 172 -7.68 5.31 8.59
CA ALA A 172 -6.72 5.51 7.51
C ALA A 172 -7.01 6.78 6.72
N LEU A 173 -8.28 7.02 6.35
CA LEU A 173 -8.70 8.21 5.61
C LEU A 173 -8.53 9.49 6.44
N ALA A 174 -8.81 9.46 7.75
CA ALA A 174 -8.60 10.58 8.65
C ALA A 174 -7.11 11.00 8.68
N ALA A 175 -6.18 10.03 8.84
CA ALA A 175 -4.75 10.29 8.83
C ALA A 175 -4.27 10.87 7.47
N LEU A 176 -4.82 10.39 6.35
CA LEU A 176 -4.51 10.92 5.02
C LEU A 176 -5.05 12.32 4.80
N THR A 177 -6.23 12.63 5.35
CA THR A 177 -6.82 13.99 5.27
C THR A 177 -5.98 14.99 6.06
N GLU A 178 -5.51 14.62 7.26
CA GLU A 178 -4.59 15.43 8.06
C GLU A 178 -3.29 15.71 7.29
N MET A 179 -2.72 14.69 6.62
CA MET A 179 -1.52 14.86 5.81
C MET A 179 -1.76 15.74 4.58
N GLN A 180 -2.92 15.67 3.91
CA GLN A 180 -3.25 16.50 2.75
C GLN A 180 -3.40 17.98 3.10
N SER A 181 -3.89 18.30 4.31
CA SER A 181 -3.97 19.67 4.78
C SER A 181 -2.60 20.37 4.87
N GLN A 182 -1.53 19.56 4.97
CA GLN A 182 -0.13 20.00 4.96
C GLN A 182 0.50 20.06 3.54
N GLY A 183 -0.29 19.84 2.48
CA GLY A 183 0.12 20.02 1.08
C GLY A 183 0.77 18.80 0.41
N ALA A 184 0.89 17.66 1.06
CA ALA A 184 1.58 16.49 0.54
C ALA A 184 0.68 15.61 -0.35
N ARG A 185 0.77 15.75 -1.68
CA ARG A 185 0.13 14.85 -2.66
C ARG A 185 1.08 13.74 -3.11
N ARG A 186 1.25 12.71 -2.31
CA ARG A 186 2.16 11.59 -2.61
C ARG A 186 1.40 10.45 -3.28
N ILE A 187 2.02 9.79 -4.28
CA ILE A 187 1.44 8.63 -4.98
C ILE A 187 1.11 7.52 -3.97
N HIS A 188 2.02 7.24 -3.04
CA HIS A 188 1.80 6.21 -2.02
C HIS A 188 0.58 6.49 -1.13
N ALA A 189 0.37 7.75 -0.74
CA ALA A 189 -0.84 8.14 -0.01
C ALA A 189 -2.12 7.88 -0.81
N GLN A 190 -2.10 8.13 -2.13
CA GLN A 190 -3.24 7.84 -3.01
C GLN A 190 -3.49 6.33 -3.15
N GLN A 191 -2.45 5.50 -3.12
CA GLN A 191 -2.58 4.03 -3.12
C GLN A 191 -3.19 3.53 -1.81
N ILE A 192 -2.79 4.08 -0.67
CA ILE A 192 -3.41 3.78 0.64
C ILE A 192 -4.87 4.25 0.65
N ALA A 193 -5.15 5.47 0.18
CA ALA A 193 -6.51 5.99 0.06
C ALA A 193 -7.39 5.10 -0.82
N LEU A 194 -6.87 4.62 -1.95
CA LEU A 194 -7.58 3.69 -2.82
C LEU A 194 -7.98 2.41 -2.07
N ARG A 195 -7.05 1.82 -1.30
CA ARG A 195 -7.31 0.63 -0.49
C ARG A 195 -8.37 0.91 0.59
N ALA A 196 -8.26 2.04 1.30
CA ALA A 196 -9.21 2.44 2.33
C ALA A 196 -10.61 2.70 1.76
N HIS A 197 -10.73 3.42 0.64
CA HIS A 197 -12.02 3.64 -0.02
C HIS A 197 -12.66 2.34 -0.56
N GLN A 198 -11.85 1.37 -1.03
CA GLN A 198 -12.35 0.04 -1.39
C GLN A 198 -12.95 -0.70 -0.17
N GLN A 199 -12.27 -0.64 0.98
CA GLN A 199 -12.75 -1.24 2.23
C GLN A 199 -14.04 -0.57 2.73
N ALA A 200 -14.09 0.76 2.65
CA ALA A 200 -15.27 1.55 3.00
C ALA A 200 -16.40 1.51 1.96
N LYS A 201 -16.19 0.80 0.83
CA LYS A 201 -17.14 0.73 -0.31
C LYS A 201 -17.49 2.09 -0.93
N ASN A 202 -16.62 3.06 -0.80
CA ASN A 202 -16.77 4.41 -1.37
C ASN A 202 -16.38 4.41 -2.85
N TRP A 203 -17.20 3.73 -3.67
CA TRP A 203 -16.88 3.43 -5.08
C TRP A 203 -16.70 4.66 -5.97
N GLY A 204 -17.33 5.78 -5.64
CA GLY A 204 -17.13 7.05 -6.35
C GLY A 204 -15.70 7.58 -6.21
N GLU A 205 -15.15 7.54 -5.00
CA GLU A 205 -13.77 7.96 -4.76
C GLU A 205 -12.76 6.95 -5.33
N VAL A 206 -13.09 5.63 -5.28
CA VAL A 206 -12.29 4.59 -5.95
C VAL A 206 -12.11 4.90 -7.44
N LEU A 207 -13.20 5.26 -8.15
CA LEU A 207 -13.15 5.61 -9.58
C LEU A 207 -12.25 6.81 -9.87
N LYS A 208 -12.34 7.88 -9.06
CA LYS A 208 -11.51 9.08 -9.18
C LYS A 208 -10.02 8.77 -8.94
N LEU A 209 -9.73 8.02 -7.88
CA LEU A 209 -8.36 7.66 -7.53
C LEU A 209 -7.71 6.74 -8.56
N VAL A 210 -8.45 5.74 -9.07
CA VAL A 210 -7.95 4.85 -10.12
C VAL A 210 -7.57 5.64 -11.36
N LYS A 211 -8.43 6.58 -11.83
CA LYS A 211 -8.12 7.45 -12.98
C LYS A 211 -6.86 8.29 -12.73
N THR A 212 -6.69 8.80 -11.50
CA THR A 212 -5.52 9.62 -11.14
C THR A 212 -4.23 8.80 -11.10
N LEU A 213 -4.28 7.59 -10.52
CA LEU A 213 -3.13 6.69 -10.41
C LEU A 213 -2.74 6.11 -11.77
N GLU A 214 -3.72 5.81 -12.62
CA GLU A 214 -3.49 5.34 -14.00
C GLU A 214 -2.78 6.40 -14.84
N LYS A 215 -3.22 7.66 -14.78
CA LYS A 215 -2.56 8.80 -15.47
C LYS A 215 -1.10 9.00 -15.02
N ARG A 216 -0.76 8.55 -13.81
CA ARG A 216 0.59 8.63 -13.23
C ARG A 216 1.39 7.35 -13.36
N GLU A 217 0.85 6.34 -14.07
CA GLU A 217 1.46 5.01 -14.21
C GLU A 217 1.74 4.31 -12.86
N ALA A 218 1.01 4.71 -11.82
CA ALA A 218 1.20 4.23 -10.44
C ALA A 218 0.35 2.98 -10.09
N ILE A 219 -0.41 2.48 -11.06
CA ILE A 219 -1.21 1.25 -10.95
C ILE A 219 -1.10 0.48 -12.27
N HIS A 220 -1.01 -0.84 -12.18
CA HIS A 220 -0.96 -1.69 -13.36
C HIS A 220 -2.27 -1.58 -14.18
N PRO A 221 -2.22 -1.41 -15.53
CA PRO A 221 -3.42 -1.19 -16.35
C PRO A 221 -4.52 -2.24 -16.17
N ALA A 222 -4.16 -3.53 -16.10
CA ALA A 222 -5.13 -4.60 -15.88
C ALA A 222 -5.85 -4.50 -14.52
N VAL A 223 -5.15 -4.04 -13.47
CA VAL A 223 -5.75 -3.79 -12.15
C VAL A 223 -6.66 -2.57 -12.20
N ALA A 224 -6.25 -1.50 -12.90
CA ALA A 224 -7.06 -0.31 -13.07
C ALA A 224 -8.39 -0.62 -13.78
N VAL A 225 -8.34 -1.38 -14.89
CA VAL A 225 -9.54 -1.82 -15.62
C VAL A 225 -10.48 -2.60 -14.70
N ARG A 226 -9.96 -3.59 -13.97
CA ARG A 226 -10.77 -4.40 -13.04
C ARG A 226 -11.42 -3.55 -11.96
N LEU A 227 -10.68 -2.63 -11.35
CA LEU A 227 -11.20 -1.77 -10.29
C LEU A 227 -12.26 -0.80 -10.80
N ARG A 228 -12.08 -0.22 -12.00
CA ARG A 228 -13.08 0.65 -12.62
C ARG A 228 -14.37 -0.12 -12.91
N GLN A 229 -14.27 -1.33 -13.48
CA GLN A 229 -15.43 -2.18 -13.73
C GLN A 229 -16.15 -2.52 -12.43
N GLN A 230 -15.44 -2.94 -11.41
CA GLN A 230 -16.02 -3.25 -10.10
C GLN A 230 -16.72 -2.03 -9.48
N ALA A 231 -16.06 -0.88 -9.50
CA ALA A 231 -16.64 0.35 -8.96
C ALA A 231 -17.90 0.78 -9.74
N ALA A 232 -17.84 0.71 -11.06
CA ALA A 232 -19.00 1.02 -11.91
C ALA A 232 -20.19 0.08 -11.65
N GLU A 233 -19.95 -1.24 -11.50
CA GLU A 233 -20.98 -2.21 -11.13
C GLU A 233 -21.69 -1.87 -9.81
N HIS A 234 -20.90 -1.56 -8.78
CA HIS A 234 -21.48 -1.19 -7.49
C HIS A 234 -22.26 0.12 -7.56
N LEU A 235 -21.72 1.13 -8.23
CA LEU A 235 -22.40 2.41 -8.40
C LEU A 235 -23.70 2.29 -9.21
N LEU A 236 -23.75 1.42 -10.23
CA LEU A 236 -24.99 1.13 -10.97
C LEU A 236 -26.02 0.46 -10.07
N ARG A 237 -25.61 -0.55 -9.29
CA ARG A 237 -26.51 -1.23 -8.34
C ARG A 237 -27.03 -0.33 -7.23
N ASP A 238 -26.21 0.61 -6.76
CA ASP A 238 -26.64 1.59 -5.75
C ASP A 238 -27.74 2.50 -6.26
N ARG A 239 -27.79 2.73 -7.60
CA ARG A 239 -28.80 3.55 -8.28
C ARG A 239 -29.95 2.74 -8.91
N ARG A 240 -30.10 1.46 -8.55
CA ARG A 240 -31.09 0.55 -9.14
C ARG A 240 -32.55 0.97 -9.01
N HIS A 241 -32.86 1.97 -8.21
CA HIS A 241 -34.24 2.47 -7.99
C HIS A 241 -34.47 3.86 -8.60
N ASP A 242 -33.47 4.45 -9.24
CA ASP A 242 -33.54 5.79 -9.83
C ASP A 242 -32.99 5.76 -11.26
N ALA A 243 -33.92 5.81 -12.23
CA ALA A 243 -33.59 5.72 -13.66
C ALA A 243 -32.75 6.91 -14.14
N GLU A 244 -33.05 8.13 -13.67
CA GLU A 244 -32.34 9.34 -14.11
C GLU A 244 -30.91 9.34 -13.54
N ALA A 245 -30.75 9.02 -12.25
CA ALA A 245 -29.43 8.89 -11.64
C ALA A 245 -28.59 7.76 -12.27
N LEU A 246 -29.24 6.67 -12.68
CA LEU A 246 -28.56 5.56 -13.35
C LEU A 246 -28.10 5.97 -14.75
N LEU A 247 -28.94 6.66 -15.53
CA LEU A 247 -28.59 7.17 -16.86
C LEU A 247 -27.47 8.22 -16.78
N ALA A 248 -27.54 9.15 -15.84
CA ALA A 248 -26.51 10.15 -15.62
C ALA A 248 -25.18 9.49 -15.27
N LEU A 249 -25.18 8.47 -14.39
CA LEU A 249 -23.98 7.68 -14.08
C LEU A 249 -23.45 6.98 -15.33
N TRP A 250 -24.30 6.27 -16.09
CA TRP A 250 -23.91 5.57 -17.32
C TRP A 250 -23.21 6.51 -18.31
N GLN A 251 -23.78 7.70 -18.52
CA GLN A 251 -23.21 8.72 -19.41
C GLN A 251 -21.85 9.25 -18.90
N SER A 252 -21.64 9.28 -17.58
CA SER A 252 -20.37 9.73 -16.97
C SER A 252 -19.23 8.72 -17.06
N LEU A 253 -19.55 7.46 -17.38
CA LEU A 253 -18.56 6.40 -17.59
C LEU A 253 -17.76 6.64 -18.87
N SER A 254 -16.48 6.21 -18.86
CA SER A 254 -15.63 6.29 -20.04
C SER A 254 -16.14 5.39 -21.19
N ALA A 255 -15.71 5.67 -22.42
CA ALA A 255 -16.07 4.84 -23.58
C ALA A 255 -15.69 3.36 -23.36
N THR A 256 -14.51 3.10 -22.83
CA THR A 256 -14.03 1.74 -22.51
C THR A 256 -14.89 1.01 -21.49
N GLU A 257 -15.43 1.72 -20.50
CA GLU A 257 -16.36 1.16 -19.51
C GLU A 257 -17.71 0.87 -20.13
N ARG A 258 -18.26 1.80 -20.93
CA ARG A 258 -19.53 1.62 -21.63
C ARG A 258 -19.51 0.50 -22.68
N GLN A 259 -18.36 0.25 -23.30
CA GLN A 259 -18.15 -0.85 -24.24
C GLN A 259 -17.99 -2.23 -23.55
N SER A 260 -17.90 -2.28 -22.21
CA SER A 260 -17.83 -3.54 -21.48
C SER A 260 -19.18 -4.26 -21.52
N PRO A 261 -19.27 -5.46 -22.11
CA PRO A 261 -20.54 -6.21 -22.19
C PRO A 261 -21.16 -6.47 -20.82
N ARG A 262 -20.33 -6.66 -19.80
CA ARG A 262 -20.77 -6.91 -18.42
C ARG A 262 -21.47 -5.70 -17.81
N LEU A 263 -20.91 -4.50 -18.01
CA LEU A 263 -21.51 -3.27 -17.49
C LEU A 263 -22.75 -2.87 -18.30
N ALA A 264 -22.70 -3.07 -19.60
CA ALA A 264 -23.85 -2.79 -20.49
C ALA A 264 -25.04 -3.71 -20.18
N ASP A 265 -24.82 -5.01 -19.96
CA ASP A 265 -25.87 -5.95 -19.56
C ASP A 265 -26.50 -5.53 -18.22
N LEU A 266 -25.68 -5.20 -17.20
CA LEU A 266 -26.17 -4.73 -15.90
C LEU A 266 -26.96 -3.43 -16.01
N ALA A 267 -26.45 -2.43 -16.74
CA ALA A 267 -27.13 -1.15 -16.91
C ALA A 267 -28.46 -1.32 -17.64
N ALA A 268 -28.49 -2.12 -18.73
CA ALA A 268 -29.69 -2.44 -19.46
C ALA A 268 -30.71 -3.21 -18.60
N GLU A 269 -30.26 -4.20 -17.82
CA GLU A 269 -31.11 -4.93 -16.88
C GLU A 269 -31.84 -4.00 -15.93
N LEU A 270 -31.06 -3.11 -15.27
CA LEU A 270 -31.60 -2.18 -14.30
C LEU A 270 -32.56 -1.16 -14.90
N LEU A 271 -32.26 -0.66 -16.11
CA LEU A 271 -33.16 0.27 -16.83
C LEU A 271 -34.45 -0.42 -17.28
N ILE A 272 -34.37 -1.63 -17.81
CA ILE A 272 -35.53 -2.42 -18.19
C ILE A 272 -36.43 -2.69 -16.97
N ALA A 273 -35.84 -3.03 -15.83
CA ALA A 273 -36.57 -3.22 -14.58
C ALA A 273 -37.27 -1.95 -14.08
N LEU A 274 -36.77 -0.77 -14.46
CA LEU A 274 -37.40 0.54 -14.20
C LEU A 274 -38.32 1.01 -15.33
N ASN A 275 -38.74 0.11 -16.24
CA ASN A 275 -39.59 0.39 -17.43
C ASN A 275 -38.95 1.38 -18.44
N ARG A 276 -37.63 1.56 -18.41
CA ARG A 276 -36.89 2.37 -19.39
C ARG A 276 -36.33 1.47 -20.50
N HIS A 277 -37.23 0.82 -21.23
CA HIS A 277 -36.90 -0.19 -22.22
C HIS A 277 -36.10 0.37 -23.40
N ASP A 278 -36.45 1.56 -23.90
CA ASP A 278 -35.75 2.18 -25.03
C ASP A 278 -34.28 2.54 -24.72
N GLU A 279 -34.03 3.03 -23.51
CA GLU A 279 -32.68 3.33 -23.07
C GLU A 279 -31.87 2.05 -22.87
N GLY A 280 -32.46 1.01 -22.23
CA GLY A 280 -31.86 -0.30 -22.10
C GLY A 280 -31.51 -0.91 -23.46
N ARG A 281 -32.42 -0.81 -24.44
CA ARG A 281 -32.21 -1.26 -25.82
C ARG A 281 -30.99 -0.54 -26.45
N LYS A 282 -30.95 0.78 -26.39
CA LYS A 282 -29.84 1.57 -26.95
C LYS A 282 -28.51 1.16 -26.38
N ILE A 283 -28.41 0.95 -25.05
CA ILE A 283 -27.18 0.49 -24.39
C ILE A 283 -26.74 -0.87 -24.94
N ILE A 284 -27.67 -1.82 -25.10
CA ILE A 284 -27.36 -3.15 -25.65
C ILE A 284 -26.87 -3.02 -27.09
N GLU A 285 -27.59 -2.28 -27.95
CA GLU A 285 -27.23 -2.10 -29.34
C GLU A 285 -25.86 -1.45 -29.53
N ASP A 286 -25.59 -0.38 -28.78
CA ASP A 286 -24.28 0.31 -28.79
C ASP A 286 -23.14 -0.61 -28.34
N ALA A 287 -23.35 -1.38 -27.28
CA ALA A 287 -22.35 -2.32 -26.80
C ALA A 287 -22.09 -3.47 -27.79
N LEU A 288 -23.14 -4.02 -28.45
CA LEU A 288 -23.02 -5.07 -29.47
C LEU A 288 -22.27 -4.61 -30.72
N GLN A 289 -22.31 -3.32 -31.06
CA GLN A 289 -21.53 -2.78 -32.18
C GLN A 289 -20.03 -2.88 -31.94
N HIS A 290 -19.59 -2.76 -30.69
CA HIS A 290 -18.18 -2.79 -30.33
C HIS A 290 -17.72 -4.18 -29.91
N ASN A 291 -18.51 -4.86 -29.08
CA ASN A 291 -18.22 -6.17 -28.52
C ASN A 291 -19.44 -7.08 -28.66
N TRP A 292 -19.34 -8.03 -29.57
CA TRP A 292 -20.39 -9.03 -29.77
C TRP A 292 -20.35 -10.04 -28.61
N ASP A 293 -21.40 -10.04 -27.78
CA ASP A 293 -21.43 -10.87 -26.56
C ASP A 293 -22.81 -11.52 -26.37
N ALA A 294 -22.82 -12.82 -26.12
CA ALA A 294 -24.00 -13.63 -25.93
C ALA A 294 -24.92 -13.16 -24.78
N ARG A 295 -24.35 -12.53 -23.72
CA ARG A 295 -25.15 -11.97 -22.60
C ARG A 295 -26.08 -10.86 -23.08
N LEU A 296 -25.53 -9.94 -23.88
CA LEU A 296 -26.28 -8.83 -24.43
C LEU A 296 -27.37 -9.30 -25.38
N LEU A 297 -27.07 -10.29 -26.23
CA LEU A 297 -28.06 -10.91 -27.12
C LEU A 297 -29.21 -11.53 -26.33
N ARG A 298 -28.91 -12.27 -25.27
CA ARG A 298 -29.93 -12.89 -24.41
C ARG A 298 -30.79 -11.87 -23.65
N ARG A 299 -30.24 -10.70 -23.33
CA ARG A 299 -30.97 -9.59 -22.68
C ARG A 299 -31.85 -8.81 -23.65
N TYR A 300 -31.48 -8.74 -24.93
CA TYR A 300 -32.12 -7.91 -25.92
C TYR A 300 -33.64 -8.10 -26.04
N PRO A 301 -34.22 -9.33 -26.00
CA PRO A 301 -35.66 -9.51 -25.99
C PRO A 301 -36.38 -8.91 -24.77
N ASP A 302 -35.67 -8.71 -23.65
CA ASP A 302 -36.27 -8.13 -22.44
C ASP A 302 -36.47 -6.61 -22.58
N ALA A 303 -35.78 -5.97 -23.54
CA ALA A 303 -35.95 -4.55 -23.88
C ALA A 303 -37.20 -4.23 -24.72
N VAL A 304 -38.06 -5.19 -24.97
CA VAL A 304 -39.34 -4.98 -25.67
C VAL A 304 -40.34 -4.32 -24.72
N ALA A 305 -40.82 -3.11 -25.05
CA ALA A 305 -41.83 -2.39 -24.29
C ALA A 305 -43.28 -2.65 -24.74
N GLY A 306 -43.47 -3.15 -25.94
CA GLY A 306 -44.77 -3.43 -26.55
C GLY A 306 -44.57 -4.13 -27.88
N ASP A 307 -44.34 -3.38 -28.97
CA ASP A 307 -44.06 -3.94 -30.29
C ASP A 307 -42.63 -4.43 -30.41
N ALA A 308 -42.46 -5.72 -30.73
CA ALA A 308 -41.15 -6.32 -30.93
C ALA A 308 -40.61 -6.21 -32.37
N LEU A 309 -41.43 -5.75 -33.33
CA LEU A 309 -41.04 -5.71 -34.74
C LEU A 309 -39.74 -4.94 -35.02
N PRO A 310 -39.49 -3.75 -34.43
CA PRO A 310 -38.22 -3.03 -34.66
C PRO A 310 -36.99 -3.82 -34.20
N LEU A 311 -37.12 -4.55 -33.07
CA LEU A 311 -36.04 -5.37 -32.52
C LEU A 311 -35.82 -6.62 -33.38
N ILE A 312 -36.91 -7.22 -33.92
CA ILE A 312 -36.82 -8.36 -34.86
C ILE A 312 -36.07 -7.94 -36.11
N GLN A 313 -36.48 -6.82 -36.75
CA GLN A 313 -35.80 -6.30 -37.93
C GLN A 313 -34.32 -6.05 -37.72
N LYS A 314 -33.96 -5.48 -36.57
CA LYS A 314 -32.55 -5.23 -36.20
C LYS A 314 -31.78 -6.55 -36.02
N ALA A 315 -32.37 -7.51 -35.31
CA ALA A 315 -31.77 -8.82 -35.09
C ALA A 315 -31.68 -9.65 -36.39
N GLU A 316 -32.65 -9.56 -37.28
CA GLU A 316 -32.59 -10.17 -38.63
C GLU A 316 -31.47 -9.55 -39.49
N ALA A 317 -31.20 -8.23 -39.32
CA ALA A 317 -30.07 -7.60 -39.99
C ALA A 317 -28.72 -8.12 -39.46
N TRP A 318 -28.60 -8.35 -38.15
CA TRP A 318 -27.43 -9.01 -37.57
C TRP A 318 -27.30 -10.47 -38.05
N HIS A 319 -28.39 -11.20 -38.16
CA HIS A 319 -28.40 -12.60 -38.62
C HIS A 319 -27.86 -12.75 -40.05
N LYS A 320 -28.11 -11.78 -40.93
CA LYS A 320 -27.53 -11.78 -42.29
C LYS A 320 -25.99 -11.80 -42.27
N THR A 321 -25.37 -11.20 -41.29
CA THR A 321 -23.90 -11.14 -41.15
C THR A 321 -23.33 -12.26 -40.29
N ARG A 322 -24.17 -12.89 -39.45
CA ARG A 322 -23.81 -13.96 -38.52
C ARG A 322 -24.87 -15.06 -38.51
N PRO A 323 -25.00 -15.84 -39.60
CA PRO A 323 -26.08 -16.83 -39.75
C PRO A 323 -25.99 -18.00 -38.77
N ASP A 324 -24.76 -18.36 -38.34
CA ASP A 324 -24.48 -19.53 -37.51
C ASP A 324 -24.32 -19.19 -36.01
N ASP A 325 -24.84 -18.03 -35.58
CA ASP A 325 -24.78 -17.65 -34.17
C ASP A 325 -26.00 -18.19 -33.41
N ALA A 326 -25.79 -19.19 -32.59
CA ALA A 326 -26.84 -19.85 -31.82
C ALA A 326 -27.53 -18.92 -30.80
N ASP A 327 -26.81 -18.01 -30.14
CA ASP A 327 -27.38 -17.03 -29.19
C ASP A 327 -28.23 -15.99 -29.92
N LEU A 328 -27.84 -15.59 -31.14
CA LEU A 328 -28.63 -14.67 -31.97
C LEU A 328 -29.93 -15.34 -32.45
N LEU A 329 -29.86 -16.60 -32.91
CA LEU A 329 -31.06 -17.36 -33.29
C LEU A 329 -32.01 -17.56 -32.12
N PHE A 330 -31.47 -17.87 -30.93
CA PHE A 330 -32.27 -17.94 -29.71
C PHE A 330 -32.95 -16.58 -29.39
N THR A 331 -32.23 -15.49 -29.57
CA THR A 331 -32.73 -14.11 -29.37
C THR A 331 -33.89 -13.81 -30.36
N LEU A 332 -33.70 -14.12 -31.65
CA LEU A 332 -34.75 -13.97 -32.66
C LEU A 332 -35.99 -14.82 -32.34
N GLY A 333 -35.77 -16.07 -31.92
CA GLY A 333 -36.85 -16.94 -31.48
C GLY A 333 -37.68 -16.35 -30.34
N ARG A 334 -36.98 -15.81 -29.31
CA ARG A 334 -37.66 -15.14 -28.17
C ARG A 334 -38.40 -13.87 -28.57
N LEU A 335 -37.84 -13.07 -29.47
CA LEU A 335 -38.51 -11.87 -30.00
C LEU A 335 -39.75 -12.23 -30.78
N CYS A 336 -39.66 -13.24 -31.66
CA CYS A 336 -40.83 -13.76 -32.44
C CYS A 336 -41.91 -14.35 -31.52
N LEU A 337 -41.54 -15.03 -30.43
CA LEU A 337 -42.50 -15.48 -29.42
C LEU A 337 -43.27 -14.31 -28.79
N LYS A 338 -42.58 -13.23 -28.40
CA LYS A 338 -43.23 -12.03 -27.84
C LYS A 338 -44.19 -11.37 -28.83
N GLN A 339 -43.89 -11.44 -30.12
CA GLN A 339 -44.75 -10.90 -31.22
C GLN A 339 -45.78 -11.90 -31.75
N GLN A 340 -45.89 -13.09 -31.14
CA GLN A 340 -46.80 -14.18 -31.56
C GLN A 340 -46.57 -14.66 -33.00
N LEU A 341 -45.35 -14.51 -33.51
CA LEU A 341 -44.94 -15.00 -34.82
C LEU A 341 -44.45 -16.46 -34.70
N TRP A 342 -45.41 -17.36 -34.42
CA TRP A 342 -45.14 -18.74 -33.98
C TRP A 342 -44.27 -19.54 -34.97
N GLY A 343 -44.54 -19.49 -36.27
CA GLY A 343 -43.75 -20.23 -37.27
C GLY A 343 -42.32 -19.74 -37.38
N LYS A 344 -42.06 -18.40 -37.33
CA LYS A 344 -40.72 -17.85 -37.30
C LYS A 344 -40.02 -18.20 -35.99
N ALA A 345 -40.75 -18.12 -34.87
CA ALA A 345 -40.22 -18.46 -33.57
C ALA A 345 -39.69 -19.91 -33.51
N GLN A 346 -40.49 -20.86 -33.99
CA GLN A 346 -40.14 -22.26 -34.11
C GLN A 346 -38.85 -22.44 -34.93
N SER A 347 -38.85 -21.90 -36.17
CA SER A 347 -37.71 -22.04 -37.08
C SER A 347 -36.40 -21.51 -36.46
N PHE A 348 -36.42 -20.33 -35.81
CA PHE A 348 -35.25 -19.77 -35.18
C PHE A 348 -34.82 -20.56 -33.96
N LEU A 349 -35.74 -21.02 -33.10
CA LEU A 349 -35.42 -21.80 -31.91
C LEU A 349 -34.86 -23.19 -32.29
N GLU A 350 -35.44 -23.87 -33.27
CA GLU A 350 -34.91 -25.13 -33.77
C GLU A 350 -33.52 -24.94 -34.41
N GLY A 351 -33.30 -23.80 -35.11
CA GLY A 351 -31.99 -23.41 -35.61
C GLY A 351 -30.97 -23.22 -34.49
N ALA A 352 -31.37 -22.49 -33.42
CA ALA A 352 -30.55 -22.31 -32.25
C ALA A 352 -30.19 -23.64 -31.57
N LEU A 353 -31.17 -24.57 -31.47
CA LEU A 353 -30.96 -25.87 -30.87
C LEU A 353 -29.91 -26.72 -31.65
N ARG A 354 -29.99 -26.70 -32.98
CA ARG A 354 -29.03 -27.42 -33.85
C ARG A 354 -27.59 -26.91 -33.65
N LEU A 355 -27.42 -25.62 -33.37
CA LEU A 355 -26.08 -24.99 -33.23
C LEU A 355 -25.60 -24.92 -31.77
N SER A 356 -26.42 -25.31 -30.81
CA SER A 356 -26.09 -25.19 -29.38
C SER A 356 -25.39 -26.41 -28.76
N ASN A 357 -24.98 -27.40 -29.55
CA ASN A 357 -24.51 -28.71 -29.09
C ASN A 357 -23.41 -28.67 -28.03
N ASP A 358 -22.55 -27.66 -28.06
CA ASP A 358 -21.45 -27.48 -27.09
C ASP A 358 -21.82 -26.53 -25.93
N ASN A 359 -23.03 -26.00 -25.90
CA ASN A 359 -23.47 -25.03 -24.89
C ASN A 359 -24.76 -25.50 -24.19
N GLU A 360 -24.59 -26.37 -23.19
CA GLU A 360 -25.68 -26.95 -22.40
C GLU A 360 -26.64 -25.88 -21.86
N ALA A 361 -26.11 -24.75 -21.36
CA ALA A 361 -26.95 -23.69 -20.83
C ALA A 361 -27.85 -23.06 -21.89
N LEU A 362 -27.39 -22.92 -23.13
CA LEU A 362 -28.19 -22.45 -24.24
C LEU A 362 -29.19 -23.52 -24.69
N THR A 363 -28.79 -24.79 -24.78
CA THR A 363 -29.65 -25.93 -25.09
C THR A 363 -30.85 -26.00 -24.14
N ILE A 364 -30.61 -25.95 -22.83
CA ILE A 364 -31.64 -25.94 -21.79
C ILE A 364 -32.62 -24.77 -22.01
N ARG A 365 -32.10 -23.56 -22.24
CA ARG A 365 -32.95 -22.36 -22.48
C ARG A 365 -33.76 -22.48 -23.75
N THR A 366 -33.18 -23.03 -24.79
CA THR A 366 -33.85 -23.21 -26.09
C THR A 366 -34.98 -24.25 -25.99
N HIS A 367 -34.73 -25.37 -25.33
CA HIS A 367 -35.79 -26.35 -25.05
C HIS A 367 -36.93 -25.74 -24.23
N ARG A 368 -36.65 -24.95 -23.20
CA ARG A 368 -37.69 -24.24 -22.44
C ARG A 368 -38.48 -23.23 -23.29
N ALA A 369 -37.82 -22.55 -24.22
CA ALA A 369 -38.49 -21.61 -25.11
C ALA A 369 -39.38 -22.35 -26.12
N LEU A 370 -38.92 -23.48 -26.67
CA LEU A 370 -39.73 -24.35 -27.54
C LEU A 370 -40.92 -24.96 -26.78
N ALA A 371 -40.73 -25.41 -25.55
CA ALA A 371 -41.82 -25.91 -24.74
C ALA A 371 -42.94 -24.86 -24.55
N ARG A 372 -42.57 -23.61 -24.21
CA ARG A 372 -43.54 -22.51 -24.10
C ARG A 372 -44.22 -22.21 -25.41
N LEU A 373 -43.52 -22.26 -26.54
CA LEU A 373 -44.09 -22.09 -27.86
C LEU A 373 -45.17 -23.13 -28.11
N PHE A 374 -44.92 -24.42 -27.84
CA PHE A 374 -45.87 -25.48 -28.05
C PHE A 374 -47.04 -25.46 -27.06
N GLU A 375 -46.83 -24.95 -25.83
CA GLU A 375 -47.96 -24.65 -24.93
C GLU A 375 -48.92 -23.61 -25.52
N GLU A 376 -48.39 -22.50 -26.04
CA GLU A 376 -49.18 -21.45 -26.67
C GLU A 376 -49.93 -21.94 -27.92
N LEU A 377 -49.37 -22.93 -28.63
CA LEU A 377 -50.01 -23.59 -29.76
C LEU A 377 -50.99 -24.71 -29.37
N GLY A 378 -51.09 -25.04 -28.07
CA GLY A 378 -51.94 -26.11 -27.55
C GLY A 378 -51.38 -27.52 -27.77
N ASP A 379 -50.13 -27.67 -28.22
CA ASP A 379 -49.49 -28.97 -28.43
C ASP A 379 -48.76 -29.41 -27.15
N THR A 380 -49.53 -29.92 -26.21
CA THR A 380 -49.01 -30.37 -24.91
C THR A 380 -48.01 -31.52 -25.00
N ASN A 381 -48.09 -32.35 -26.07
CA ASN A 381 -47.16 -33.47 -26.23
C ASN A 381 -45.75 -32.97 -26.54
N ARG A 382 -45.58 -32.13 -27.54
CA ARG A 382 -44.30 -31.53 -27.87
C ARG A 382 -43.79 -30.63 -26.75
N ALA A 383 -44.65 -29.88 -26.08
CA ALA A 383 -44.27 -29.08 -24.93
C ALA A 383 -43.61 -29.96 -23.84
N ASN A 384 -44.24 -31.09 -23.49
CA ASN A 384 -43.73 -32.03 -22.51
C ASN A 384 -42.39 -32.68 -22.94
N GLU A 385 -42.24 -33.02 -24.22
CA GLU A 385 -40.98 -33.54 -24.78
C GLU A 385 -39.84 -32.55 -24.56
N HIS A 386 -40.04 -31.28 -24.88
CA HIS A 386 -39.04 -30.23 -24.70
C HIS A 386 -38.77 -29.94 -23.22
N TYR A 387 -39.76 -29.94 -22.32
CA TYR A 387 -39.50 -29.83 -20.88
C TYR A 387 -38.68 -31.00 -20.35
N ARG A 388 -38.97 -32.24 -20.75
CA ARG A 388 -38.18 -33.43 -20.39
C ARG A 388 -36.73 -33.30 -20.89
N ALA A 389 -36.55 -32.90 -22.16
CA ALA A 389 -35.24 -32.67 -22.72
C ALA A 389 -34.43 -31.60 -21.96
N SER A 390 -35.10 -30.51 -21.55
CA SER A 390 -34.44 -29.46 -20.73
C SER A 390 -34.04 -29.98 -19.35
N ALA A 391 -34.84 -30.88 -18.75
CA ALA A 391 -34.57 -31.46 -17.45
C ALA A 391 -33.42 -32.48 -17.49
N LEU A 392 -33.39 -33.31 -18.56
CA LEU A 392 -32.31 -34.28 -18.78
C LEU A 392 -30.95 -33.59 -18.99
N ALA A 393 -30.93 -32.51 -19.77
CA ALA A 393 -29.71 -31.70 -19.97
C ALA A 393 -29.20 -31.07 -18.66
N MET A 394 -30.05 -30.80 -17.65
CA MET A 394 -29.64 -30.32 -16.32
C MET A 394 -28.99 -31.39 -15.43
N ASN A 395 -29.27 -32.68 -15.68
CA ASN A 395 -28.79 -33.76 -14.81
C ASN A 395 -27.41 -34.32 -15.22
N VAL A 396 -26.81 -33.76 -16.26
CA VAL A 396 -25.47 -34.16 -16.76
C VAL A 396 -24.36 -33.30 -16.14
N VAL A 397 -24.69 -32.37 -15.23
CA VAL A 397 -23.72 -31.49 -14.53
C VAL A 397 -23.45 -32.01 -13.12
#